data_6c1f85c5c0ae0b35cbf9e2cc2c0dc491
#
_entry.id   6c1f85c5c0ae0b35cbf9e2cc2c0dc491
#
_cell.length_a   1.000
_cell.length_b   1.000
_cell.length_c   1.000
_cell.angle_alpha   90.00
_cell.angle_beta   90.00
_cell.angle_gamma   90.00
#
_symmetry.space_group_name_H-M   'P 1'
#
loop_
_entity.id
_entity.type
_entity.pdbx_description
1 polymer ?
#
loop_
_entity_poly.entity_id
_entity_poly.type
_entity_poly.pdbx_seq_one_letter_code
_entity_poly.pdbx_strand_id
1 'polypeptide(L)'
;MIKENINIKNMKEINRLIKLILVFVLSFFSTFSFAGNEQRAGQAGASELLINPWARSSGWAGANVAGVRGLEGIYSNVAGLAFVEKTELIFSQTSWLQYGSKMFDANSSVSSISTFGFAQKIGESGVIGLAVMNMNFGDIEITTVDLPDGGIGTFSPRFMNIALSYSKIFSNSIYGGMTVKMISEQISNVGANGIALDAGIQYVTGAKDNLKFGISLKNVGPRMSFSGDGISFRNYLNPDYEMTVEQRSSEFELPALLNIGLSYDVNVNVHRLTGAGTFTSNAFQKDQYRLGAEYSYKEYFMVRAGYTYEDGLNDDDLRTTALRGPSAGFTIELPMGNGSTFGLDYSYRHTDPFQGSHAIGARINL
;
A
#
# COMPACT_ATOMS: atom_id res chain seq x y z
N MET A 1 7.35 37.80 34.31
CA MET A 1 7.35 38.52 33.02
C MET A 1 7.93 37.69 31.86
N ILE A 2 9.10 37.05 31.94
CA ILE A 2 9.70 36.30 30.82
C ILE A 2 8.95 34.96 30.53
N LYS A 3 8.48 34.24 31.54
CA LYS A 3 7.71 32.98 31.38
C LYS A 3 6.32 33.17 30.78
N GLU A 4 5.64 34.28 31.07
CA GLU A 4 4.33 34.59 30.51
C GLU A 4 4.40 34.96 29.00
N ASN A 5 5.44 35.70 28.60
CA ASN A 5 5.63 36.06 27.20
C ASN A 5 5.94 34.86 26.28
N ILE A 6 6.60 33.81 26.79
CA ILE A 6 6.87 32.58 26.05
C ILE A 6 5.57 31.79 25.84
N ASN A 7 4.68 31.78 26.83
CA ASN A 7 3.40 31.07 26.77
C ASN A 7 2.42 31.73 25.76
N ILE A 8 2.38 33.07 25.74
CA ILE A 8 1.52 33.83 24.82
C ILE A 8 2.00 33.72 23.36
N LYS A 9 3.31 33.68 23.13
CA LYS A 9 3.88 33.49 21.78
C LYS A 9 3.58 32.11 21.23
N ASN A 10 3.71 31.08 22.06
CA ASN A 10 3.36 29.70 21.69
C ASN A 10 1.87 29.52 21.44
N MET A 11 0.99 30.14 22.24
CA MET A 11 -0.46 30.13 22.01
C MET A 11 -0.86 30.82 20.69
N LYS A 12 -0.21 31.92 20.33
CA LYS A 12 -0.48 32.60 19.04
C LYS A 12 -0.03 31.75 17.85
N GLU A 13 1.07 31.05 17.96
CA GLU A 13 1.57 30.11 16.94
C GLU A 13 0.60 28.92 16.79
N ILE A 14 0.14 28.33 17.91
CA ILE A 14 -0.84 27.23 17.92
C ILE A 14 -2.17 27.68 17.29
N ASN A 15 -2.70 28.85 17.65
CA ASN A 15 -3.91 29.38 17.06
C ASN A 15 -3.78 29.71 15.55
N ARG A 16 -2.61 30.15 15.12
CA ARG A 16 -2.31 30.35 13.69
C ARG A 16 -2.29 29.03 12.93
N LEU A 17 -1.71 28.01 13.55
CA LEU A 17 -1.65 26.65 13.01
C LEU A 17 -3.05 26.02 12.88
N ILE A 18 -3.86 26.14 13.94
CA ILE A 18 -5.26 25.68 13.94
C ILE A 18 -6.06 26.36 12.82
N LYS A 19 -5.87 27.67 12.63
CA LYS A 19 -6.54 28.40 11.54
C LYS A 19 -6.05 27.94 10.16
N LEU A 20 -4.76 27.69 9.99
CA LEU A 20 -4.20 27.17 8.72
C LEU A 20 -4.71 25.75 8.42
N ILE A 21 -4.77 24.89 9.41
CA ILE A 21 -5.35 23.55 9.29
C ILE A 21 -6.84 23.65 8.94
N LEU A 22 -7.59 24.54 9.60
CA LEU A 22 -9.02 24.75 9.34
C LEU A 22 -9.28 25.29 7.91
N VAL A 23 -8.47 26.24 7.44
CA VAL A 23 -8.54 26.77 6.08
C VAL A 23 -8.16 25.70 5.07
N PHE A 24 -7.14 24.87 5.35
CA PHE A 24 -6.74 23.76 4.50
C PHE A 24 -7.84 22.71 4.42
N VAL A 25 -8.43 22.32 5.53
CA VAL A 25 -9.57 21.38 5.59
C VAL A 25 -10.77 21.94 4.83
N LEU A 26 -11.11 23.21 5.03
CA LEU A 26 -12.23 23.87 4.32
C LEU A 26 -11.98 24.02 2.82
N SER A 27 -10.75 24.31 2.38
CA SER A 27 -10.41 24.38 0.94
C SER A 27 -10.38 23.01 0.28
N PHE A 28 -10.08 21.94 1.03
CA PHE A 28 -10.13 20.56 0.53
C PHE A 28 -11.56 20.07 0.27
N PHE A 29 -12.54 20.59 1.02
CA PHE A 29 -13.96 20.26 0.83
C PHE A 29 -14.65 21.06 -0.29
N SER A 30 -14.06 22.12 -0.81
CA SER A 30 -14.69 23.00 -1.78
C SER A 30 -14.50 22.62 -3.25
N THR A 31 -13.67 21.64 -3.56
CA THR A 31 -13.43 21.17 -4.93
C THR A 31 -13.54 19.65 -4.99
N PHE A 32 -14.77 19.11 -5.04
CA PHE A 32 -14.96 17.74 -5.49
C PHE A 32 -14.69 17.69 -6.99
N SER A 33 -13.45 17.45 -7.35
CA SER A 33 -13.10 17.11 -8.73
C SER A 33 -13.22 15.59 -8.86
N PHE A 34 -14.17 15.13 -9.61
CA PHE A 34 -14.27 13.72 -10.01
C PHE A 34 -13.33 13.50 -11.19
N ALA A 35 -12.12 13.02 -10.91
CA ALA A 35 -11.14 12.63 -11.91
C ALA A 35 -11.08 11.11 -12.10
N GLY A 36 -11.71 10.33 -11.21
CA GLY A 36 -11.83 8.89 -11.29
C GLY A 36 -12.71 8.44 -12.43
N ASN A 37 -12.40 7.28 -12.99
CA ASN A 37 -13.12 6.73 -14.12
C ASN A 37 -14.01 5.56 -13.67
N GLU A 38 -15.08 5.88 -12.94
CA GLU A 38 -16.04 4.91 -12.39
C GLU A 38 -16.65 4.00 -13.48
N GLN A 39 -16.81 4.54 -14.71
CA GLN A 39 -17.34 3.79 -15.85
C GLN A 39 -16.42 2.64 -16.30
N ARG A 40 -15.16 2.66 -15.87
CA ARG A 40 -14.18 1.61 -16.12
C ARG A 40 -13.97 0.65 -14.93
N ALA A 41 -14.79 0.75 -13.89
CA ALA A 41 -14.71 -0.14 -12.75
C ALA A 41 -14.85 -1.61 -13.20
N GLY A 42 -13.95 -2.47 -12.70
CA GLY A 42 -13.90 -3.88 -13.07
C GLY A 42 -13.16 -4.23 -14.38
N GLN A 43 -12.65 -3.25 -15.13
CA GLN A 43 -11.89 -3.49 -16.36
C GLN A 43 -10.40 -3.76 -16.13
N ALA A 44 -9.85 -3.42 -14.96
CA ALA A 44 -8.47 -3.73 -14.57
C ALA A 44 -8.39 -5.09 -13.86
N GLY A 45 -7.32 -5.82 -14.14
CA GLY A 45 -6.89 -6.97 -13.33
C GLY A 45 -5.77 -6.59 -12.37
N ALA A 46 -5.04 -7.58 -11.84
CA ALA A 46 -3.91 -7.42 -10.92
C ALA A 46 -4.23 -6.47 -9.74
N SER A 47 -5.40 -6.65 -9.13
CA SER A 47 -5.92 -5.78 -8.05
C SER A 47 -5.05 -5.81 -6.79
N GLU A 48 -4.22 -6.82 -6.60
CA GLU A 48 -3.23 -6.92 -5.51
C GLU A 48 -2.20 -5.77 -5.56
N LEU A 49 -1.98 -5.16 -6.73
CA LEU A 49 -1.11 -3.99 -6.90
C LEU A 49 -1.62 -2.73 -6.17
N LEU A 50 -2.90 -2.70 -5.82
CA LEU A 50 -3.51 -1.62 -5.02
C LEU A 50 -3.28 -1.80 -3.51
N ILE A 51 -2.83 -2.99 -3.08
CA ILE A 51 -2.60 -3.30 -1.69
C ILE A 51 -1.23 -2.77 -1.26
N ASN A 52 -1.19 -2.04 -0.15
CA ASN A 52 0.07 -1.76 0.53
C ASN A 52 0.29 -2.84 1.60
N PRO A 53 1.32 -3.71 1.44
CA PRO A 53 1.50 -4.87 2.31
C PRO A 53 2.22 -4.54 3.63
N TRP A 54 2.75 -3.33 3.79
CA TRP A 54 3.50 -2.96 4.97
C TRP A 54 2.59 -2.62 6.14
N ALA A 55 2.84 -3.25 7.29
CA ALA A 55 2.00 -3.09 8.48
C ALA A 55 1.91 -1.61 8.93
N ARG A 56 3.03 -0.90 9.00
CA ARG A 56 3.05 0.51 9.39
C ARG A 56 2.25 1.40 8.43
N SER A 57 2.47 1.25 7.14
CA SER A 57 1.77 2.04 6.10
C SER A 57 0.28 1.73 6.05
N SER A 58 -0.13 0.49 6.33
CA SER A 58 -1.54 0.08 6.39
C SER A 58 -2.30 0.81 7.49
N GLY A 59 -1.66 1.11 8.62
CA GLY A 59 -2.26 1.88 9.72
C GLY A 59 -2.58 3.34 9.36
N TRP A 60 -1.97 3.89 8.32
CA TRP A 60 -2.23 5.22 7.79
C TRP A 60 -3.38 5.26 6.77
N ALA A 61 -4.01 4.14 6.43
CA ALA A 61 -4.97 4.03 5.31
C ALA A 61 -4.42 4.58 3.97
N GLY A 62 -3.10 4.62 3.79
CA GLY A 62 -2.44 5.20 2.62
C GLY A 62 -2.38 6.73 2.58
N ALA A 63 -2.68 7.44 3.68
CA ALA A 63 -2.67 8.90 3.74
C ALA A 63 -1.25 9.50 3.68
N ASN A 64 -0.19 8.74 4.01
CA ASN A 64 1.15 9.27 4.20
C ASN A 64 2.07 9.14 2.96
N VAL A 65 1.58 9.46 1.77
CA VAL A 65 2.37 9.41 0.52
C VAL A 65 3.50 10.45 0.51
N ALA A 66 3.28 11.59 1.16
CA ALA A 66 4.28 12.66 1.25
C ALA A 66 5.33 12.44 2.35
N GLY A 67 4.98 11.71 3.41
CA GLY A 67 5.83 11.56 4.59
C GLY A 67 6.44 10.17 4.75
N VAL A 68 6.13 9.20 3.87
CA VAL A 68 6.69 7.85 3.94
C VAL A 68 8.21 7.87 3.78
N ARG A 69 8.92 7.07 4.58
CA ARG A 69 10.38 6.95 4.57
C ARG A 69 10.79 5.48 4.61
N GLY A 70 11.98 5.20 4.06
CA GLY A 70 12.55 3.86 4.04
C GLY A 70 11.90 2.93 3.02
N LEU A 71 12.06 1.64 3.25
CA LEU A 71 11.54 0.55 2.40
C LEU A 71 10.02 0.61 2.17
N GLU A 72 9.28 1.18 3.13
CA GLU A 72 7.83 1.36 2.99
C GLU A 72 7.46 2.22 1.76
N GLY A 73 8.39 3.07 1.31
CA GLY A 73 8.23 3.88 0.10
C GLY A 73 7.98 3.05 -1.16
N ILE A 74 8.50 1.83 -1.26
CA ILE A 74 8.37 0.98 -2.46
C ILE A 74 6.90 0.77 -2.86
N TYR A 75 6.00 0.56 -1.90
CA TYR A 75 4.56 0.36 -2.18
C TYR A 75 3.70 1.61 -1.94
N SER A 76 4.31 2.75 -1.57
CA SER A 76 3.60 4.02 -1.36
C SER A 76 4.11 5.12 -2.30
N ASN A 77 5.24 5.70 -2.00
CA ASN A 77 5.96 6.67 -2.84
C ASN A 77 7.45 6.31 -2.80
N VAL A 78 7.96 5.81 -3.90
CA VAL A 78 9.34 5.30 -3.99
C VAL A 78 10.41 6.32 -3.65
N ALA A 79 10.13 7.63 -3.75
CA ALA A 79 11.04 8.68 -3.29
C ALA A 79 11.41 8.54 -1.80
N GLY A 80 10.50 7.96 -0.99
CA GLY A 80 10.73 7.69 0.43
C GLY A 80 11.88 6.72 0.71
N LEU A 81 12.24 5.87 -0.25
CA LEU A 81 13.37 4.96 -0.15
C LEU A 81 14.71 5.71 0.00
N ALA A 82 14.84 6.94 -0.52
CA ALA A 82 16.06 7.76 -0.41
C ALA A 82 16.44 8.11 1.03
N PHE A 83 15.53 7.94 1.99
CA PHE A 83 15.79 8.21 3.41
C PHE A 83 16.43 7.02 4.16
N VAL A 84 16.71 5.91 3.50
CA VAL A 84 17.50 4.82 4.09
C VAL A 84 18.94 5.28 4.32
N GLU A 85 19.40 5.22 5.55
CA GLU A 85 20.73 5.75 5.92
C GLU A 85 21.86 4.79 5.59
N LYS A 86 21.66 3.49 5.78
CA LYS A 86 22.62 2.42 5.43
C LYS A 86 21.91 1.23 4.86
N THR A 87 21.38 0.37 5.72
CA THR A 87 20.66 -0.85 5.34
C THR A 87 19.36 -0.93 6.11
N GLU A 88 18.30 -1.29 5.43
CA GLU A 88 16.98 -1.52 6.04
C GLU A 88 16.44 -2.87 5.59
N LEU A 89 15.89 -3.62 6.53
CA LEU A 89 15.19 -4.89 6.34
C LEU A 89 13.79 -4.76 6.92
N ILE A 90 12.79 -5.19 6.16
CA ILE A 90 11.40 -5.27 6.66
C ILE A 90 10.81 -6.62 6.28
N PHE A 91 10.11 -7.22 7.23
CA PHE A 91 9.20 -8.33 7.01
C PHE A 91 7.79 -7.92 7.47
N SER A 92 6.78 -8.25 6.71
CA SER A 92 5.39 -8.00 7.07
C SER A 92 4.51 -9.19 6.69
N GLN A 93 3.61 -9.56 7.59
CA GLN A 93 2.59 -10.57 7.39
C GLN A 93 1.22 -9.96 7.60
N THR A 94 0.36 -10.04 6.59
CA THR A 94 -1.01 -9.54 6.63
C THR A 94 -1.98 -10.69 6.49
N SER A 95 -2.93 -10.77 7.41
CA SER A 95 -4.13 -11.58 7.29
C SER A 95 -5.16 -10.77 6.51
N TRP A 96 -5.48 -11.19 5.28
CA TRP A 96 -6.23 -10.41 4.32
C TRP A 96 -7.65 -10.94 4.17
N LEU A 97 -8.67 -10.06 4.33
CA LEU A 97 -10.08 -10.35 4.11
C LEU A 97 -10.55 -11.68 4.75
N GLN A 98 -10.33 -11.83 6.04
CA GLN A 98 -10.72 -13.04 6.76
C GLN A 98 -12.23 -13.20 6.87
N TYR A 99 -12.71 -14.42 6.61
CA TYR A 99 -14.08 -14.82 6.87
C TYR A 99 -14.09 -15.91 7.94
N GLY A 100 -14.72 -15.66 9.12
CA GLY A 100 -14.73 -16.60 10.23
C GLY A 100 -13.88 -16.19 11.43
N SER A 101 -14.07 -16.87 12.58
CA SER A 101 -13.69 -16.38 13.92
C SER A 101 -12.24 -16.59 14.35
N LYS A 102 -11.31 -17.01 13.47
CA LYS A 102 -9.95 -17.35 13.90
C LYS A 102 -8.88 -16.60 13.11
N MET A 103 -8.34 -15.57 13.75
CA MET A 103 -7.12 -14.89 13.35
C MET A 103 -5.94 -15.86 13.52
N PHE A 104 -5.23 -16.22 12.45
CA PHE A 104 -4.09 -17.15 12.45
C PHE A 104 -4.38 -18.64 12.70
N ASP A 105 -5.55 -19.18 12.34
CA ASP A 105 -5.75 -20.60 12.32
C ASP A 105 -5.05 -21.23 11.10
N ALA A 106 -4.07 -22.12 11.35
CA ALA A 106 -3.32 -22.80 10.30
C ALA A 106 -4.20 -23.72 9.40
N ASN A 107 -5.40 -24.04 9.85
CA ASN A 107 -6.35 -24.93 9.15
C ASN A 107 -7.50 -24.17 8.46
N SER A 108 -7.54 -22.84 8.53
CA SER A 108 -8.52 -22.05 7.77
C SER A 108 -7.90 -21.61 6.43
N SER A 109 -8.66 -21.73 5.35
CA SER A 109 -8.31 -21.17 4.03
C SER A 109 -8.33 -19.64 4.09
N VAL A 110 -7.30 -19.05 4.72
CA VAL A 110 -7.21 -17.61 4.94
C VAL A 110 -6.27 -17.01 3.93
N SER A 111 -6.75 -16.03 3.19
CA SER A 111 -5.89 -15.22 2.34
C SER A 111 -4.84 -14.51 3.18
N SER A 112 -3.59 -14.68 2.85
CA SER A 112 -2.45 -14.06 3.54
C SER A 112 -1.50 -13.39 2.58
N ILE A 113 -0.91 -12.27 3.03
CA ILE A 113 0.11 -11.55 2.28
C ILE A 113 1.37 -11.54 3.11
N SER A 114 2.42 -12.16 2.59
CA SER A 114 3.77 -12.14 3.17
C SER A 114 4.65 -11.25 2.32
N THR A 115 5.33 -10.31 2.94
CA THR A 115 6.20 -9.36 2.23
C THR A 115 7.53 -9.25 2.93
N PHE A 116 8.59 -9.33 2.13
CA PHE A 116 9.97 -9.11 2.56
C PHE A 116 10.57 -7.96 1.77
N GLY A 117 11.32 -7.09 2.42
CA GLY A 117 12.03 -5.99 1.79
C GLY A 117 13.46 -5.86 2.30
N PHE A 118 14.33 -5.46 1.40
CA PHE A 118 15.73 -5.12 1.63
C PHE A 118 16.07 -3.82 0.93
N ALA A 119 16.75 -2.90 1.61
CA ALA A 119 17.30 -1.71 1.00
C ALA A 119 18.72 -1.45 1.45
N GLN A 120 19.51 -0.91 0.52
CA GLN A 120 20.91 -0.58 0.74
C GLN A 120 21.24 0.77 0.13
N LYS A 121 21.85 1.65 0.93
CA LYS A 121 22.42 2.91 0.44
C LYS A 121 23.63 2.63 -0.44
N ILE A 122 23.67 3.30 -1.58
CA ILE A 122 24.78 3.21 -2.55
C ILE A 122 25.33 4.62 -2.76
N GLY A 123 26.62 4.80 -2.49
CA GLY A 123 27.25 6.11 -2.55
C GLY A 123 26.64 7.09 -1.57
N GLU A 124 26.69 8.39 -1.89
CA GLU A 124 26.25 9.46 -0.99
C GLU A 124 24.74 9.73 -1.08
N SER A 125 24.14 9.54 -2.26
CA SER A 125 22.78 10.03 -2.54
C SER A 125 21.81 8.96 -3.07
N GLY A 126 22.29 7.78 -3.43
CA GLY A 126 21.47 6.72 -4.03
C GLY A 126 21.11 5.62 -3.04
N VAL A 127 19.94 5.02 -3.22
CA VAL A 127 19.48 3.83 -2.49
C VAL A 127 18.85 2.87 -3.48
N ILE A 128 19.23 1.59 -3.39
CA ILE A 128 18.52 0.49 -4.07
C ILE A 128 17.64 -0.24 -3.06
N GLY A 129 16.51 -0.74 -3.53
CA GLY A 129 15.58 -1.53 -2.74
C GLY A 129 15.01 -2.69 -3.53
N LEU A 130 14.81 -3.79 -2.86
CA LEU A 130 14.12 -4.97 -3.36
C LEU A 130 12.98 -5.30 -2.41
N ALA A 131 11.79 -5.56 -2.93
CA ALA A 131 10.69 -6.09 -2.15
C ALA A 131 10.04 -7.25 -2.90
N VAL A 132 9.66 -8.28 -2.15
CA VAL A 132 8.92 -9.44 -2.66
C VAL A 132 7.64 -9.55 -1.85
N MET A 133 6.51 -9.48 -2.52
CA MET A 133 5.20 -9.69 -1.96
C MET A 133 4.61 -10.97 -2.53
N ASN A 134 4.16 -11.85 -1.66
CA ASN A 134 3.47 -13.08 -2.02
C ASN A 134 2.10 -13.10 -1.35
N MET A 135 1.04 -13.23 -2.14
CA MET A 135 -0.33 -13.37 -1.69
C MET A 135 -0.78 -14.80 -1.97
N ASN A 136 -1.21 -15.48 -0.91
CA ASN A 136 -1.71 -16.87 -0.94
C ASN A 136 -3.18 -16.87 -0.52
N PHE A 137 -4.02 -17.57 -1.27
CA PHE A 137 -5.46 -17.67 -1.01
C PHE A 137 -5.85 -18.96 -0.27
N GLY A 138 -4.87 -19.77 0.14
CA GLY A 138 -5.10 -21.08 0.72
C GLY A 138 -5.41 -22.13 -0.33
N ASP A 139 -5.73 -23.33 0.15
CA ASP A 139 -6.07 -24.46 -0.69
C ASP A 139 -7.57 -24.46 -0.99
N ILE A 140 -7.92 -24.57 -2.26
CA ILE A 140 -9.30 -24.63 -2.76
C ILE A 140 -9.54 -26.04 -3.28
N GLU A 141 -10.60 -26.71 -2.83
CA GLU A 141 -10.96 -28.03 -3.32
C GLU A 141 -11.38 -28.03 -4.78
N ILE A 142 -10.88 -29.02 -5.52
CA ILE A 142 -11.30 -29.29 -6.89
C ILE A 142 -12.62 -30.04 -6.84
N THR A 143 -13.66 -29.41 -7.41
CA THR A 143 -14.99 -29.99 -7.54
C THR A 143 -15.35 -30.24 -8.99
N THR A 144 -16.16 -31.29 -9.26
CA THR A 144 -16.71 -31.55 -10.59
C THR A 144 -18.22 -31.73 -10.49
N VAL A 145 -18.90 -31.78 -11.63
CA VAL A 145 -20.35 -32.05 -11.67
C VAL A 145 -20.71 -33.40 -11.02
N ASP A 146 -19.83 -34.40 -11.15
CA ASP A 146 -20.02 -35.72 -10.61
C ASP A 146 -19.58 -35.83 -9.13
N LEU A 147 -18.68 -34.95 -8.67
CA LEU A 147 -18.14 -34.90 -7.31
C LEU A 147 -18.20 -33.45 -6.78
N PRO A 148 -19.41 -32.96 -6.44
CA PRO A 148 -19.60 -31.57 -6.00
C PRO A 148 -19.01 -31.28 -4.61
N ASP A 149 -18.86 -32.34 -3.79
CA ASP A 149 -18.28 -32.24 -2.42
C ASP A 149 -16.74 -32.28 -2.43
N GLY A 150 -16.09 -32.35 -3.61
CA GLY A 150 -14.62 -32.40 -3.72
C GLY A 150 -14.05 -33.82 -3.57
N GLY A 151 -12.86 -33.92 -2.97
CA GLY A 151 -12.16 -35.22 -2.74
C GLY A 151 -11.25 -35.66 -3.89
N ILE A 152 -11.05 -34.83 -4.93
CA ILE A 152 -10.16 -35.12 -6.06
C ILE A 152 -8.75 -34.55 -5.80
N GLY A 153 -8.68 -33.44 -5.07
CA GLY A 153 -7.44 -32.70 -4.78
C GLY A 153 -7.71 -31.22 -4.53
N THR A 154 -6.67 -30.47 -4.32
CA THR A 154 -6.74 -29.02 -4.08
C THR A 154 -5.84 -28.27 -5.06
N PHE A 155 -6.14 -26.98 -5.28
CA PHE A 155 -5.25 -26.05 -5.94
C PHE A 155 -5.15 -24.76 -5.09
N SER A 156 -4.01 -24.06 -5.18
CA SER A 156 -3.74 -22.84 -4.40
C SER A 156 -3.42 -21.70 -5.34
N PRO A 157 -4.33 -20.73 -5.51
CA PRO A 157 -4.00 -19.50 -6.25
C PRO A 157 -2.89 -18.72 -5.54
N ARG A 158 -1.97 -18.15 -6.31
CA ARG A 158 -0.84 -17.36 -5.80
C ARG A 158 -0.60 -16.15 -6.66
N PHE A 159 -0.47 -14.99 -6.03
CA PHE A 159 -0.03 -13.76 -6.69
C PHE A 159 1.29 -13.33 -6.09
N MET A 160 2.26 -13.05 -6.94
CA MET A 160 3.61 -12.66 -6.53
C MET A 160 4.04 -11.40 -7.26
N ASN A 161 4.53 -10.42 -6.51
CA ASN A 161 5.07 -9.18 -7.03
C ASN A 161 6.50 -9.00 -6.53
N ILE A 162 7.45 -8.83 -7.45
CA ILE A 162 8.84 -8.51 -7.15
C ILE A 162 9.09 -7.08 -7.60
N ALA A 163 9.46 -6.21 -6.68
CA ALA A 163 9.71 -4.80 -6.93
C ALA A 163 11.20 -4.48 -6.76
N LEU A 164 11.84 -4.04 -7.84
CA LEU A 164 13.20 -3.50 -7.82
C LEU A 164 13.13 -1.98 -7.93
N SER A 165 13.72 -1.29 -6.98
CA SER A 165 13.60 0.15 -6.81
C SER A 165 14.95 0.83 -6.73
N TYR A 166 15.00 2.03 -7.29
CA TYR A 166 16.09 2.96 -7.12
C TYR A 166 15.56 4.33 -6.74
N SER A 167 16.14 4.94 -5.72
CA SER A 167 15.79 6.29 -5.30
C SER A 167 17.05 7.11 -5.06
N LYS A 168 16.93 8.43 -5.25
CA LYS A 168 18.05 9.36 -5.17
C LYS A 168 17.66 10.67 -4.51
N ILE A 169 18.59 11.21 -3.73
CA ILE A 169 18.57 12.58 -3.21
C ILE A 169 19.09 13.51 -4.32
N PHE A 170 18.22 14.34 -4.90
CA PHE A 170 18.60 15.29 -5.95
C PHE A 170 19.09 16.61 -5.36
N SER A 171 18.52 17.00 -4.22
CA SER A 171 18.92 18.17 -3.45
C SER A 171 18.50 18.01 -1.99
N ASN A 172 18.84 18.95 -1.13
CA ASN A 172 18.44 18.92 0.28
C ASN A 172 16.92 18.82 0.51
N SER A 173 16.11 19.14 -0.49
CA SER A 173 14.66 19.17 -0.39
C SER A 173 13.95 18.25 -1.38
N ILE A 174 14.63 17.70 -2.40
CA ILE A 174 14.00 16.95 -3.49
C ILE A 174 14.54 15.52 -3.51
N TYR A 175 13.64 14.59 -3.37
CA TYR A 175 13.87 13.16 -3.42
C TYR A 175 13.03 12.56 -4.54
N GLY A 176 13.58 11.62 -5.28
CA GLY A 176 12.84 10.97 -6.36
C GLY A 176 13.29 9.53 -6.55
N GLY A 177 12.42 8.72 -7.10
CA GLY A 177 12.72 7.32 -7.34
C GLY A 177 11.82 6.67 -8.38
N MET A 178 12.22 5.48 -8.79
CA MET A 178 11.50 4.62 -9.72
C MET A 178 11.52 3.17 -9.21
N THR A 179 10.46 2.44 -9.51
CA THR A 179 10.35 1.00 -9.24
C THR A 179 9.94 0.27 -10.50
N VAL A 180 10.57 -0.84 -10.79
CA VAL A 180 10.12 -1.83 -11.76
C VAL A 180 9.54 -3.00 -10.99
N LYS A 181 8.29 -3.35 -11.28
CA LYS A 181 7.58 -4.48 -10.68
C LYS A 181 7.44 -5.59 -11.70
N MET A 182 7.78 -6.80 -11.32
CA MET A 182 7.41 -8.03 -12.03
C MET A 182 6.20 -8.61 -11.31
N ILE A 183 5.15 -8.88 -12.07
CA ILE A 183 3.85 -9.35 -11.60
C ILE A 183 3.67 -10.77 -12.10
N SER A 184 3.26 -11.69 -11.24
CA SER A 184 2.92 -13.06 -11.60
C SER A 184 1.67 -13.50 -10.84
N GLU A 185 0.64 -13.82 -11.57
CA GLU A 185 -0.60 -14.40 -11.07
C GLU A 185 -0.70 -15.84 -11.57
N GLN A 186 -0.94 -16.78 -10.69
CA GLN A 186 -1.08 -18.20 -11.02
C GLN A 186 -2.29 -18.83 -10.34
N ILE A 187 -3.10 -19.49 -11.12
CA ILE A 187 -4.30 -20.23 -10.69
C ILE A 187 -4.26 -21.60 -11.35
N SER A 188 -3.92 -22.64 -10.57
CA SER A 188 -3.74 -23.99 -11.11
C SER A 188 -2.77 -24.01 -12.32
N ASN A 189 -3.24 -24.38 -13.50
CA ASN A 189 -2.47 -24.50 -14.75
C ASN A 189 -2.60 -23.27 -15.66
N VAL A 190 -3.08 -22.14 -15.11
CA VAL A 190 -3.23 -20.88 -15.86
C VAL A 190 -2.48 -19.79 -15.14
N GLY A 191 -1.74 -18.98 -15.88
CA GLY A 191 -0.98 -17.88 -15.31
C GLY A 191 -0.98 -16.63 -16.18
N ALA A 192 -0.79 -15.49 -15.55
CA ALA A 192 -0.54 -14.20 -16.20
C ALA A 192 0.74 -13.58 -15.64
N ASN A 193 1.58 -13.04 -16.51
CA ASN A 193 2.80 -12.36 -16.13
C ASN A 193 2.84 -10.97 -16.76
N GLY A 194 3.37 -10.00 -16.03
CA GLY A 194 3.48 -8.63 -16.49
C GLY A 194 4.55 -7.82 -15.82
N ILE A 195 4.72 -6.59 -16.28
CA ILE A 195 5.66 -5.62 -15.75
C ILE A 195 4.91 -4.31 -15.52
N ALA A 196 5.17 -3.67 -14.37
CA ALA A 196 4.67 -2.33 -14.06
C ALA A 196 5.80 -1.42 -13.62
N LEU A 197 5.62 -0.12 -13.86
CA LEU A 197 6.52 0.94 -13.43
C LEU A 197 5.81 1.84 -12.43
N ASP A 198 6.52 2.18 -11.36
CA ASP A 198 6.13 3.25 -10.45
C ASP A 198 7.20 4.36 -10.49
N ALA A 199 6.76 5.59 -10.31
CA ALA A 199 7.62 6.75 -10.15
C ALA A 199 7.12 7.62 -9.01
N GLY A 200 8.03 8.28 -8.29
CA GLY A 200 7.66 9.12 -7.17
C GLY A 200 8.64 10.24 -6.91
N ILE A 201 8.09 11.33 -6.40
CA ILE A 201 8.85 12.52 -5.96
C ILE A 201 8.34 12.91 -4.58
N GLN A 202 9.26 13.32 -3.71
CA GLN A 202 8.96 14.02 -2.45
C GLN A 202 9.73 15.34 -2.40
N TYR A 203 9.03 16.37 -1.94
CA TYR A 203 9.61 17.68 -1.64
C TYR A 203 9.45 17.95 -0.15
N VAL A 204 10.58 18.09 0.54
CA VAL A 204 10.65 18.32 1.99
C VAL A 204 11.14 19.73 2.25
N THR A 205 10.42 20.49 3.07
CA THR A 205 10.70 21.88 3.35
C THR A 205 10.24 22.30 4.75
N GLY A 206 10.49 23.57 5.09
CA GLY A 206 10.17 24.12 6.40
C GLY A 206 11.39 24.19 7.31
N ALA A 207 11.28 24.92 8.42
CA ALA A 207 12.40 25.20 9.33
C ALA A 207 13.01 23.94 9.99
N LYS A 208 12.29 22.82 10.00
CA LYS A 208 12.70 21.53 10.59
C LYS A 208 12.25 20.36 9.70
N ASP A 209 12.23 20.55 8.38
CA ASP A 209 11.76 19.57 7.41
C ASP A 209 10.35 19.04 7.71
N ASN A 210 9.53 19.93 8.27
CA ASN A 210 8.24 19.59 8.83
C ASN A 210 7.08 19.64 7.83
N LEU A 211 7.28 20.22 6.65
CA LEU A 211 6.28 20.27 5.57
C LEU A 211 6.76 19.41 4.40
N LYS A 212 5.93 18.48 3.97
CA LYS A 212 6.28 17.50 2.95
C LYS A 212 5.18 17.41 1.92
N PHE A 213 5.57 17.42 0.65
CA PHE A 213 4.71 17.17 -0.49
C PHE A 213 5.17 15.89 -1.17
N GLY A 214 4.24 15.09 -1.69
CA GLY A 214 4.56 13.87 -2.38
C GLY A 214 3.64 13.65 -3.58
N ILE A 215 4.22 13.21 -4.68
CA ILE A 215 3.48 12.75 -5.86
C ILE A 215 4.01 11.37 -6.19
N SER A 216 3.13 10.40 -6.44
CA SER A 216 3.51 9.08 -6.93
C SER A 216 2.55 8.59 -8.00
N LEU A 217 3.10 8.14 -9.13
CA LEU A 217 2.42 7.44 -10.19
C LEU A 217 2.74 5.96 -10.05
N LYS A 218 1.74 5.09 -10.05
CA LYS A 218 1.92 3.66 -9.77
C LYS A 218 1.25 2.78 -10.80
N ASN A 219 1.82 1.58 -10.96
CA ASN A 219 1.26 0.48 -11.73
C ASN A 219 1.05 0.80 -13.22
N VAL A 220 1.94 1.57 -13.82
CA VAL A 220 1.89 1.87 -15.26
C VAL A 220 2.61 0.76 -16.01
N GLY A 221 1.91 0.04 -16.86
CA GLY A 221 2.49 -1.07 -17.62
C GLY A 221 1.62 -1.53 -18.79
N PRO A 222 2.12 -2.48 -19.60
CA PRO A 222 1.35 -3.09 -20.67
C PRO A 222 0.20 -3.93 -20.11
N ARG A 223 -0.74 -4.27 -20.97
CA ARG A 223 -1.81 -5.21 -20.66
C ARG A 223 -1.26 -6.60 -20.37
N MET A 224 -1.97 -7.33 -19.53
CA MET A 224 -1.69 -8.73 -19.20
C MET A 224 -2.81 -9.62 -19.76
N SER A 225 -2.50 -10.89 -19.96
CA SER A 225 -3.49 -11.91 -20.31
C SER A 225 -3.13 -13.24 -19.66
N PHE A 226 -4.14 -14.05 -19.38
CA PHE A 226 -3.96 -15.40 -18.89
C PHE A 226 -3.67 -16.36 -20.04
N SER A 227 -2.76 -17.31 -19.81
CA SER A 227 -2.44 -18.40 -20.73
C SER A 227 -2.13 -19.68 -19.94
N GLY A 228 -2.20 -20.83 -20.58
CA GLY A 228 -1.85 -22.10 -19.98
C GLY A 228 -2.83 -23.24 -20.31
N ASP A 229 -2.44 -24.45 -19.93
CA ASP A 229 -3.18 -25.67 -20.25
C ASP A 229 -4.60 -25.70 -19.66
N GLY A 230 -4.86 -24.97 -18.57
CA GLY A 230 -6.17 -24.91 -17.93
C GLY A 230 -7.27 -24.25 -18.76
N ILE A 231 -6.90 -23.52 -19.82
CA ILE A 231 -7.84 -22.94 -20.82
C ILE A 231 -7.75 -23.64 -22.17
N SER A 232 -7.13 -24.81 -22.23
CA SER A 232 -7.04 -25.63 -23.44
C SER A 232 -8.19 -26.64 -23.50
N PHE A 233 -8.69 -26.90 -24.69
CA PHE A 233 -9.74 -27.90 -24.92
C PHE A 233 -9.44 -28.69 -26.19
N ARG A 234 -10.01 -29.91 -26.29
CA ARG A 234 -9.90 -30.72 -27.48
C ARG A 234 -10.94 -30.27 -28.49
N ASN A 235 -10.50 -30.12 -29.73
CA ASN A 235 -11.35 -29.78 -30.85
C ASN A 235 -10.99 -30.65 -32.08
N TYR A 236 -11.98 -30.92 -32.92
CA TYR A 236 -11.80 -31.66 -34.14
C TYR A 236 -11.73 -30.68 -35.31
N LEU A 237 -10.63 -30.66 -36.06
CA LEU A 237 -10.52 -29.92 -37.32
C LEU A 237 -11.34 -30.60 -38.42
N ASN A 238 -11.36 -31.92 -38.39
CA ASN A 238 -12.27 -32.77 -39.18
C ASN A 238 -12.47 -34.07 -38.37
N PRO A 239 -13.37 -35.00 -38.78
CA PRO A 239 -13.69 -36.21 -38.04
C PRO A 239 -12.46 -37.09 -37.63
N ASP A 240 -11.37 -36.97 -38.36
CA ASP A 240 -10.19 -37.82 -38.21
C ASP A 240 -9.03 -37.14 -37.47
N TYR A 241 -9.12 -35.83 -37.16
CA TYR A 241 -8.02 -35.08 -36.52
C TYR A 241 -8.48 -34.33 -35.30
N GLU A 242 -8.18 -34.93 -34.16
CA GLU A 242 -8.31 -34.29 -32.83
C GLU A 242 -7.08 -33.42 -32.54
N MET A 243 -7.30 -32.17 -32.13
CA MET A 243 -6.26 -31.23 -31.74
C MET A 243 -6.59 -30.64 -30.37
N THR A 244 -5.54 -30.38 -29.60
CA THR A 244 -5.62 -29.52 -28.41
C THR A 244 -5.49 -28.06 -28.84
N VAL A 245 -6.48 -27.25 -28.52
CA VAL A 245 -6.54 -25.82 -28.85
C VAL A 245 -6.56 -25.02 -27.56
N GLU A 246 -5.69 -24.06 -27.42
CA GLU A 246 -5.70 -23.11 -26.31
C GLU A 246 -6.64 -21.95 -26.63
N GLN A 247 -7.58 -21.67 -25.72
CA GLN A 247 -8.47 -20.52 -25.84
C GLN A 247 -7.68 -19.25 -25.45
N ARG A 248 -7.73 -18.23 -26.28
CA ARG A 248 -7.13 -16.93 -25.92
C ARG A 248 -8.00 -16.24 -24.88
N SER A 249 -7.41 -15.86 -23.75
CA SER A 249 -8.08 -14.99 -22.77
C SER A 249 -8.06 -13.53 -23.25
N SER A 250 -9.03 -12.75 -22.79
CA SER A 250 -9.02 -11.31 -23.02
C SER A 250 -7.88 -10.65 -22.22
N GLU A 251 -7.28 -9.63 -22.82
CA GLU A 251 -6.29 -8.80 -22.13
C GLU A 251 -6.98 -7.90 -21.11
N PHE A 252 -6.31 -7.66 -19.99
CA PHE A 252 -6.73 -6.71 -18.97
C PHE A 252 -5.64 -5.66 -18.70
N GLU A 253 -6.05 -4.48 -18.30
CA GLU A 253 -5.16 -3.36 -17.97
C GLU A 253 -4.75 -3.42 -16.50
N LEU A 254 -3.58 -2.84 -16.19
CA LEU A 254 -3.11 -2.71 -14.79
C LEU A 254 -3.80 -1.53 -14.11
N PRO A 255 -4.03 -1.60 -12.77
CA PRO A 255 -4.75 -0.58 -12.02
C PRO A 255 -3.83 0.62 -11.74
N ALA A 256 -3.57 1.43 -12.76
CA ALA A 256 -2.76 2.63 -12.65
C ALA A 256 -3.43 3.67 -11.75
N LEU A 257 -2.64 4.34 -10.92
CA LEU A 257 -3.13 5.38 -10.03
C LEU A 257 -2.10 6.49 -9.83
N LEU A 258 -2.62 7.70 -9.57
CA LEU A 258 -1.86 8.88 -9.21
C LEU A 258 -2.20 9.31 -7.78
N ASN A 259 -1.19 9.43 -6.93
CA ASN A 259 -1.35 9.97 -5.59
C ASN A 259 -0.70 11.34 -5.48
N ILE A 260 -1.39 12.27 -4.84
CA ILE A 260 -0.90 13.61 -4.47
C ILE A 260 -1.10 13.77 -2.98
N GLY A 261 -0.02 13.93 -2.23
CA GLY A 261 -0.04 13.95 -0.78
C GLY A 261 0.62 15.18 -0.18
N LEU A 262 0.16 15.51 1.03
CA LEU A 262 0.70 16.53 1.91
C LEU A 262 0.86 15.93 3.29
N SER A 263 1.96 16.26 3.99
CA SER A 263 2.16 15.87 5.39
C SER A 263 2.82 17.02 6.15
N TYR A 264 2.43 17.18 7.40
CA TYR A 264 2.96 18.21 8.29
C TYR A 264 3.25 17.64 9.68
N ASP A 265 4.48 17.90 10.18
CA ASP A 265 4.92 17.49 11.50
C ASP A 265 4.93 18.66 12.48
N VAL A 266 4.33 18.46 13.64
CA VAL A 266 4.41 19.38 14.78
C VAL A 266 5.29 18.74 15.85
N ASN A 267 6.49 19.28 16.04
CA ASN A 267 7.46 18.78 17.01
C ASN A 267 7.45 19.64 18.28
N VAL A 268 7.13 19.04 19.43
CA VAL A 268 7.13 19.69 20.74
C VAL A 268 7.96 18.83 21.71
N ASN A 269 9.21 19.25 21.97
CA ASN A 269 10.18 18.51 22.78
C ASN A 269 10.39 17.06 22.25
N VAL A 270 9.89 16.08 23.03
CA VAL A 270 9.99 14.65 22.73
C VAL A 270 8.75 14.09 22.01
N HIS A 271 7.79 14.95 21.72
CA HIS A 271 6.52 14.59 21.10
C HIS A 271 6.49 15.07 19.66
N ARG A 272 6.08 14.22 18.74
CA ARG A 272 5.77 14.57 17.34
C ARG A 272 4.31 14.20 17.05
N LEU A 273 3.59 15.15 16.49
CA LEU A 273 2.28 14.92 15.91
C LEU A 273 2.38 15.15 14.41
N THR A 274 2.05 14.16 13.63
CA THR A 274 2.04 14.22 12.16
C THR A 274 0.61 14.16 11.66
N GLY A 275 0.21 15.12 10.83
CA GLY A 275 -1.01 15.05 10.03
C GLY A 275 -0.66 14.81 8.57
N ALA A 276 -1.38 13.96 7.89
CA ALA A 276 -1.17 13.67 6.48
C ALA A 276 -2.49 13.54 5.73
N GLY A 277 -2.48 13.94 4.47
CA GLY A 277 -3.59 13.79 3.54
C GLY A 277 -3.10 13.41 2.15
N THR A 278 -3.85 12.55 1.48
CA THR A 278 -3.55 12.10 0.12
C THR A 278 -4.84 12.06 -0.70
N PHE A 279 -4.81 12.67 -1.87
CA PHE A 279 -5.76 12.45 -2.94
C PHE A 279 -5.20 11.35 -3.86
N THR A 280 -6.04 10.36 -4.18
CA THR A 280 -5.72 9.28 -5.10
C THR A 280 -6.69 9.31 -6.25
N SER A 281 -6.19 9.54 -7.47
CA SER A 281 -6.96 9.37 -8.69
C SER A 281 -6.73 7.98 -9.25
N ASN A 282 -7.80 7.20 -9.39
CA ASN A 282 -7.79 5.84 -9.88
C ASN A 282 -8.24 5.78 -11.34
N ALA A 283 -7.46 5.11 -12.20
CA ALA A 283 -7.82 4.98 -13.61
C ALA A 283 -9.03 4.06 -13.86
N PHE A 284 -9.36 3.16 -12.92
CA PHE A 284 -10.36 2.11 -13.05
C PHE A 284 -11.33 2.00 -11.88
N GLN A 285 -11.30 2.94 -10.95
CA GLN A 285 -12.15 2.98 -9.76
C GLN A 285 -12.48 4.43 -9.43
N LYS A 286 -13.27 4.62 -8.38
CA LYS A 286 -13.56 5.93 -7.81
C LYS A 286 -12.30 6.57 -7.23
N ASP A 287 -12.26 7.90 -7.23
CA ASP A 287 -11.22 8.67 -6.54
C ASP A 287 -11.34 8.50 -5.02
N GLN A 288 -10.20 8.56 -4.36
CA GLN A 288 -10.13 8.39 -2.91
C GLN A 288 -9.46 9.60 -2.24
N TYR A 289 -10.02 10.03 -1.13
CA TYR A 289 -9.47 11.01 -0.22
C TYR A 289 -9.05 10.30 1.07
N ARG A 290 -7.77 10.40 1.40
CA ARG A 290 -7.19 9.69 2.55
C ARG A 290 -6.64 10.69 3.54
N LEU A 291 -7.03 10.57 4.80
CA LEU A 291 -6.55 11.40 5.89
C LEU A 291 -5.98 10.51 6.98
N GLY A 292 -4.94 10.99 7.65
CA GLY A 292 -4.31 10.24 8.73
C GLY A 292 -3.56 11.14 9.69
N ALA A 293 -3.40 10.61 10.90
CA ALA A 293 -2.62 11.25 11.95
C ALA A 293 -1.77 10.23 12.70
N GLU A 294 -0.58 10.63 13.13
CA GLU A 294 0.31 9.84 13.96
C GLU A 294 0.82 10.69 15.13
N TYR A 295 0.77 10.12 16.31
CA TYR A 295 1.46 10.62 17.48
C TYR A 295 2.66 9.76 17.79
N SER A 296 3.82 10.37 17.97
CA SER A 296 5.07 9.72 18.36
C SER A 296 5.61 10.28 19.68
N TYR A 297 6.01 9.38 20.56
CA TYR A 297 6.70 9.69 21.79
C TYR A 297 8.16 9.22 21.72
N LYS A 298 9.11 10.16 21.71
CA LYS A 298 10.56 9.94 21.59
C LYS A 298 11.00 9.09 20.39
N GLU A 299 10.14 8.97 19.38
CA GLU A 299 10.29 8.05 18.25
C GLU A 299 10.43 6.55 18.67
N TYR A 300 10.09 6.22 19.92
CA TYR A 300 10.08 4.85 20.42
C TYR A 300 8.69 4.22 20.39
N PHE A 301 7.67 5.01 20.59
CA PHE A 301 6.29 4.56 20.56
C PHE A 301 5.46 5.48 19.67
N MET A 302 4.83 4.92 18.67
CA MET A 302 4.01 5.65 17.73
C MET A 302 2.62 5.01 17.64
N VAL A 303 1.60 5.83 17.63
CA VAL A 303 0.21 5.41 17.39
C VAL A 303 -0.33 6.21 16.24
N ARG A 304 -1.02 5.54 15.34
CA ARG A 304 -1.59 6.16 14.13
C ARG A 304 -3.00 5.71 13.87
N ALA A 305 -3.73 6.60 13.20
CA ALA A 305 -5.05 6.31 12.67
C ALA A 305 -5.17 6.94 11.28
N GLY A 306 -5.95 6.30 10.42
CA GLY A 306 -6.23 6.79 9.09
C GLY A 306 -7.66 6.50 8.67
N TYR A 307 -8.13 7.25 7.68
CA TYR A 307 -9.42 7.07 7.07
C TYR A 307 -9.33 7.28 5.56
N THR A 308 -9.89 6.35 4.81
CA THR A 308 -10.07 6.47 3.35
C THR A 308 -11.53 6.78 3.09
N TYR A 309 -11.79 7.87 2.40
CA TYR A 309 -13.11 8.23 1.88
C TYR A 309 -13.16 7.97 0.36
N GLU A 310 -14.23 7.33 -0.06
CA GLU A 310 -14.60 7.10 -1.46
C GLU A 310 -16.11 7.34 -1.57
N ASP A 311 -16.57 7.87 -2.68
CA ASP A 311 -18.00 8.11 -2.87
C ASP A 311 -18.80 6.80 -2.84
N GLY A 312 -19.93 6.77 -2.09
CA GLY A 312 -20.71 5.55 -1.89
C GLY A 312 -20.08 4.51 -0.97
N LEU A 313 -19.00 4.82 -0.23
CA LEU A 313 -18.30 3.86 0.65
C LEU A 313 -19.20 3.21 1.70
N ASN A 314 -20.19 3.94 2.20
CA ASN A 314 -21.15 3.49 3.23
C ASN A 314 -22.45 2.93 2.65
N ASP A 315 -22.60 2.94 1.34
CA ASP A 315 -23.75 2.39 0.63
C ASP A 315 -23.38 1.00 0.08
N ASP A 316 -24.10 -0.03 0.49
CA ASP A 316 -23.79 -1.40 0.11
C ASP A 316 -23.99 -1.67 -1.38
N ASP A 317 -24.88 -0.89 -2.05
CA ASP A 317 -25.15 -1.02 -3.50
C ASP A 317 -24.13 -0.27 -4.36
N LEU A 318 -23.48 0.77 -3.81
CA LEU A 318 -22.54 1.63 -4.54
C LEU A 318 -21.08 1.35 -4.22
N ARG A 319 -20.81 0.55 -3.19
CA ARG A 319 -19.46 0.25 -2.73
C ARG A 319 -18.72 -0.69 -3.68
N THR A 320 -17.51 -0.30 -4.06
CA THR A 320 -16.62 -1.07 -4.96
C THR A 320 -15.48 -1.78 -4.23
N THR A 321 -15.34 -1.54 -2.91
CA THR A 321 -14.24 -2.08 -2.07
C THR A 321 -14.76 -2.71 -0.79
N ALA A 322 -14.10 -3.76 -0.32
CA ALA A 322 -14.35 -4.34 1.00
C ALA A 322 -13.80 -3.49 2.16
N LEU A 323 -12.97 -2.48 1.90
CA LEU A 323 -12.39 -1.59 2.92
C LEU A 323 -13.39 -0.50 3.31
N ARG A 324 -13.77 -0.42 4.59
CA ARG A 324 -14.78 0.53 5.13
C ARG A 324 -14.20 1.88 5.56
N GLY A 325 -12.99 2.19 5.19
CA GLY A 325 -12.36 3.49 5.46
C GLY A 325 -11.44 3.54 6.67
N PRO A 326 -11.85 3.22 7.92
CA PRO A 326 -10.99 3.40 9.08
C PRO A 326 -9.85 2.36 9.16
N SER A 327 -8.70 2.83 9.61
CA SER A 327 -7.55 2.04 9.97
C SER A 327 -6.87 2.60 11.22
N ALA A 328 -6.14 1.75 11.93
CA ALA A 328 -5.34 2.15 13.08
C ALA A 328 -4.09 1.27 13.17
N GLY A 329 -3.06 1.73 13.86
CA GLY A 329 -1.86 0.95 14.06
C GLY A 329 -0.94 1.57 15.10
N PHE A 330 0.05 0.79 15.52
CA PHE A 330 1.12 1.27 16.39
C PHE A 330 2.46 0.71 15.98
N THR A 331 3.51 1.37 16.41
CA THR A 331 4.91 0.94 16.26
C THR A 331 5.61 1.04 17.61
N ILE A 332 6.44 0.05 17.90
CA ILE A 332 7.42 0.09 18.98
C ILE A 332 8.79 0.03 18.32
N GLU A 333 9.61 1.07 18.49
CA GLU A 333 10.96 1.17 17.95
C GLU A 333 11.97 1.09 19.08
N LEU A 334 12.86 0.11 19.05
CA LEU A 334 13.85 -0.15 20.09
C LEU A 334 15.25 0.13 19.53
N PRO A 335 16.06 1.00 20.18
CA PRO A 335 17.45 1.19 19.80
C PRO A 335 18.26 -0.07 20.15
N MET A 336 19.06 -0.58 19.21
CA MET A 336 19.94 -1.74 19.37
C MET A 336 21.41 -1.34 19.62
N GLY A 337 21.71 -0.04 19.65
CA GLY A 337 23.08 0.48 19.73
C GLY A 337 23.68 0.75 18.34
N ASN A 338 24.80 1.47 18.29
CA ASN A 338 25.51 1.87 17.06
C ASN A 338 24.64 2.57 16.00
N GLY A 339 23.54 3.20 16.42
CA GLY A 339 22.58 3.85 15.52
C GLY A 339 21.56 2.90 14.87
N SER A 340 21.64 1.60 15.15
CA SER A 340 20.69 0.61 14.65
C SER A 340 19.42 0.59 15.48
N THR A 341 18.28 0.29 14.85
CA THR A 341 16.97 0.16 15.51
C THR A 341 16.25 -1.11 15.08
N PHE A 342 15.40 -1.62 15.99
CA PHE A 342 14.47 -2.70 15.72
C PHE A 342 13.05 -2.19 15.96
N GLY A 343 12.21 -2.27 14.95
CA GLY A 343 10.83 -1.84 14.99
C GLY A 343 9.85 -3.01 14.90
N LEU A 344 8.80 -2.98 15.72
CA LEU A 344 7.63 -3.85 15.59
C LEU A 344 6.43 -2.99 15.24
N ASP A 345 5.76 -3.37 14.16
CA ASP A 345 4.60 -2.66 13.63
C ASP A 345 3.36 -3.55 13.70
N TYR A 346 2.23 -2.95 14.06
CA TYR A 346 0.93 -3.59 13.95
C TYR A 346 -0.06 -2.62 13.35
N SER A 347 -0.97 -3.14 12.54
CA SER A 347 -2.11 -2.38 12.05
C SER A 347 -3.37 -3.23 11.86
N TYR A 348 -4.49 -2.53 11.94
CA TYR A 348 -5.82 -3.03 11.66
C TYR A 348 -6.50 -2.14 10.62
N ARG A 349 -7.16 -2.74 9.63
CA ARG A 349 -8.04 -2.06 8.67
C ARG A 349 -9.42 -2.69 8.73
N HIS A 350 -10.41 -1.84 8.89
CA HIS A 350 -11.81 -2.30 8.93
C HIS A 350 -12.28 -2.71 7.53
N THR A 351 -12.93 -3.88 7.46
CA THR A 351 -13.49 -4.42 6.22
C THR A 351 -14.91 -4.93 6.47
N ASP A 352 -15.71 -5.03 5.40
CA ASP A 352 -17.05 -5.58 5.43
C ASP A 352 -17.36 -6.20 4.05
N PRO A 353 -17.88 -7.45 4.00
CA PRO A 353 -18.43 -8.27 5.09
C PRO A 353 -17.39 -9.06 5.90
N PHE A 354 -16.11 -8.82 5.68
CA PHE A 354 -15.01 -9.52 6.35
C PHE A 354 -14.72 -8.94 7.74
N GLN A 355 -13.99 -9.68 8.57
CA GLN A 355 -13.73 -9.33 9.98
C GLN A 355 -12.56 -8.32 10.18
N GLY A 356 -12.09 -7.70 9.12
CA GLY A 356 -10.95 -6.82 9.13
C GLY A 356 -9.68 -7.47 8.56
N SER A 357 -8.68 -6.65 8.34
CA SER A 357 -7.33 -7.10 7.94
C SER A 357 -6.35 -6.69 9.03
N HIS A 358 -5.53 -7.62 9.48
CA HIS A 358 -4.52 -7.43 10.49
C HIS A 358 -3.14 -7.60 9.86
N ALA A 359 -2.25 -6.66 10.10
CA ALA A 359 -0.87 -6.77 9.62
C ALA A 359 0.10 -6.61 10.79
N ILE A 360 1.12 -7.48 10.81
CA ILE A 360 2.23 -7.44 11.74
C ILE A 360 3.52 -7.31 10.92
N GLY A 361 4.40 -6.41 11.34
CA GLY A 361 5.68 -6.17 10.69
C GLY A 361 6.83 -6.11 11.66
N ALA A 362 8.01 -6.49 11.20
CA ALA A 362 9.27 -6.29 11.89
C ALA A 362 10.24 -5.57 10.97
N ARG A 363 10.96 -4.57 11.51
CA ARG A 363 11.91 -3.74 10.77
C ARG A 363 13.24 -3.67 11.51
N ILE A 364 14.33 -3.71 10.75
CA ILE A 364 15.69 -3.52 11.23
C ILE A 364 16.34 -2.43 10.38
N ASN A 365 16.82 -1.37 11.04
CA ASN A 365 17.67 -0.33 10.46
C ASN A 365 19.09 -0.50 11.03
N LEU A 366 20.08 -0.56 10.11
CA LEU A 366 21.48 -0.76 10.46
C LEU A 366 22.32 0.48 10.15
#